data_1362b5865491bb39cab11c3bdfc3efc2
#
_entry.id   1362b5865491bb39cab11c3bdfc3efc2
#
_cell.length_a   1.000
_cell.length_b   1.000
_cell.length_c   1.000
_cell.angle_alpha   90.00
_cell.angle_beta   90.00
_cell.angle_gamma   90.00
#
_symmetry.space_group_name_H-M   'P 1'
#
loop_
_entity.id
_entity.type
_entity.pdbx_description
1 polymer ?
#
loop_
_entity_poly.entity_id
_entity_poly.type
_entity_poly.pdbx_seq_one_letter_code
_entity_poly.pdbx_strand_id
1 'polypeptide(L)'
;MTSTEVPVPRPAALNQFVQFLISRPWPRSDAEQTVFFKELGFEDVVSDERDDNEISRGGSMLIPAIASATAFWTAFKHELLGVNVFIYDSPGMGPRATKDAYGVLRVHFTDKFGSPTVDDPDTGSSLATVWAAEGFLLEMYYSSHRARSFVQVGISHADRSAIYEAAVEASVESSWT
;
A
#
# COMPACT_ATOMS: atom_id res chain seq x y z
N MET A 1 -19.34 -14.52 26.02
CA MET A 1 -18.75 -13.17 25.82
C MET A 1 -17.59 -13.35 24.88
N THR A 2 -17.78 -13.05 23.58
CA THR A 2 -16.72 -13.11 22.59
C THR A 2 -15.84 -11.88 22.80
N SER A 3 -14.61 -12.08 23.27
CA SER A 3 -13.58 -11.03 23.26
C SER A 3 -13.36 -10.62 21.82
N THR A 4 -13.78 -9.43 21.48
CA THR A 4 -13.50 -8.86 20.16
C THR A 4 -12.03 -8.42 20.21
N GLU A 5 -11.15 -9.31 19.81
CA GLU A 5 -9.72 -9.03 19.71
C GLU A 5 -9.54 -7.89 18.71
N VAL A 6 -8.96 -6.80 19.19
CA VAL A 6 -8.73 -5.63 18.33
C VAL A 6 -7.69 -6.00 17.28
N PRO A 7 -7.96 -5.84 15.99
CA PRO A 7 -7.01 -6.21 14.96
C PRO A 7 -5.71 -5.41 15.10
N VAL A 8 -4.58 -6.07 14.86
CA VAL A 8 -3.24 -5.47 14.90
C VAL A 8 -2.67 -5.45 13.47
N PRO A 9 -2.26 -4.31 12.95
CA PRO A 9 -2.22 -2.97 13.55
C PRO A 9 -3.62 -2.36 13.77
N ARG A 10 -3.72 -1.45 14.76
CA ARG A 10 -4.99 -0.75 15.02
C ARG A 10 -5.32 0.21 13.87
N PRO A 11 -6.59 0.38 13.48
CA PRO A 11 -6.98 1.31 12.42
C PRO A 11 -6.46 2.74 12.60
N ALA A 12 -6.44 3.24 13.85
CA ALA A 12 -5.91 4.56 14.16
C ALA A 12 -4.39 4.68 13.85
N ALA A 13 -3.61 3.63 14.09
CA ALA A 13 -2.18 3.62 13.77
C ALA A 13 -1.96 3.65 12.25
N LEU A 14 -2.77 2.93 11.49
CA LEU A 14 -2.74 2.96 10.02
C LEU A 14 -3.13 4.35 9.48
N ASN A 15 -4.17 4.97 10.02
CA ASN A 15 -4.54 6.33 9.65
C ASN A 15 -3.40 7.32 9.90
N GLN A 16 -2.74 7.23 11.06
CA GLN A 16 -1.57 8.08 11.37
C GLN A 16 -0.43 7.83 10.40
N PHE A 17 -0.16 6.57 10.08
CA PHE A 17 0.87 6.20 9.11
C PHE A 17 0.59 6.77 7.72
N VAL A 18 -0.63 6.61 7.20
CA VAL A 18 -1.05 7.17 5.91
C VAL A 18 -0.92 8.70 5.92
N GLN A 19 -1.45 9.38 6.95
CA GLN A 19 -1.33 10.83 7.09
C GLN A 19 0.12 11.29 7.11
N PHE A 20 0.98 10.56 7.77
CA PHE A 20 2.40 10.87 7.87
C PHE A 20 3.10 10.77 6.51
N LEU A 21 2.73 9.78 5.69
CA LEU A 21 3.26 9.64 4.33
C LEU A 21 2.78 10.75 3.40
N ILE A 22 1.48 11.06 3.37
CA ILE A 22 0.93 12.04 2.43
C ILE A 22 1.24 13.50 2.80
N SER A 23 1.56 13.77 4.08
CA SER A 23 1.89 15.13 4.54
C SER A 23 3.30 15.59 4.21
N ARG A 24 4.12 14.75 3.57
CA ARG A 24 5.53 15.02 3.27
C ARG A 24 5.79 15.02 1.76
N PRO A 25 6.76 15.81 1.28
CA PRO A 25 7.24 15.68 -0.07
C PRO A 25 7.81 14.28 -0.32
N TRP A 26 7.37 13.63 -1.37
CA TRP A 26 7.87 12.31 -1.72
C TRP A 26 9.20 12.41 -2.49
N PRO A 27 10.12 11.48 -2.24
CA PRO A 27 11.47 11.48 -2.84
C PRO A 27 11.45 11.50 -4.37
N ARG A 28 12.38 12.24 -4.95
CA ARG A 28 12.62 12.32 -6.40
C ARG A 28 13.97 11.74 -6.81
N SER A 29 14.68 11.15 -5.87
CA SER A 29 15.95 10.48 -6.11
C SER A 29 16.19 9.39 -5.07
N ASP A 30 17.13 8.51 -5.36
CA ASP A 30 17.52 7.40 -4.46
C ASP A 30 18.09 7.91 -3.14
N ALA A 31 18.86 9.00 -3.21
CA ALA A 31 19.43 9.61 -2.02
C ALA A 31 18.34 10.18 -1.11
N GLU A 32 17.36 10.88 -1.69
CA GLU A 32 16.19 11.38 -0.95
C GLU A 32 15.34 10.24 -0.40
N GLN A 33 15.17 9.15 -1.14
CA GLN A 33 14.42 7.97 -0.71
C GLN A 33 15.08 7.31 0.51
N THR A 34 16.40 7.19 0.52
CA THR A 34 17.14 6.65 1.66
C THR A 34 16.94 7.50 2.92
N VAL A 35 16.99 8.82 2.78
CA VAL A 35 16.75 9.76 3.90
C VAL A 35 15.29 9.65 4.37
N PHE A 36 14.35 9.66 3.44
CA PHE A 36 12.92 9.57 3.70
C PHE A 36 12.56 8.31 4.50
N PHE A 37 13.03 7.14 4.08
CA PHE A 37 12.76 5.89 4.79
C PHE A 37 13.40 5.86 6.18
N LYS A 38 14.59 6.41 6.31
CA LYS A 38 15.27 6.53 7.60
C LYS A 38 14.51 7.47 8.57
N GLU A 39 14.05 8.62 8.09
CA GLU A 39 13.27 9.57 8.89
C GLU A 39 11.92 9.00 9.31
N LEU A 40 11.33 8.12 8.50
CA LEU A 40 10.10 7.40 8.81
C LEU A 40 10.32 6.22 9.77
N GLY A 41 11.58 5.92 10.13
CA GLY A 41 11.93 4.80 11.00
C GLY A 41 11.66 3.44 10.36
N PHE A 42 11.76 3.35 9.03
CA PHE A 42 11.64 2.07 8.34
C PHE A 42 12.93 1.26 8.54
N GLU A 43 12.76 -0.04 8.75
CA GLU A 43 13.84 -0.98 9.03
C GLU A 43 13.96 -2.01 7.91
N ASP A 44 15.10 -2.68 7.84
CA ASP A 44 15.38 -3.76 6.89
C ASP A 44 15.02 -3.38 5.44
N VAL A 45 15.35 -2.12 5.06
CA VAL A 45 15.08 -1.62 3.71
C VAL A 45 16.02 -2.30 2.73
N VAL A 46 15.45 -3.14 1.86
CA VAL A 46 16.15 -3.87 0.83
C VAL A 46 15.66 -3.37 -0.53
N SER A 47 16.58 -3.18 -1.46
CA SER A 47 16.26 -2.97 -2.88
C SER A 47 16.36 -4.30 -3.62
N ASP A 48 15.42 -4.58 -4.47
CA ASP A 48 15.55 -5.69 -5.42
C ASP A 48 16.69 -5.34 -6.38
N GLU A 49 17.68 -6.24 -6.49
CA GLU A 49 18.68 -6.14 -7.56
C GLU A 49 17.98 -6.52 -8.86
N ARG A 50 17.56 -5.53 -9.62
CA ARG A 50 16.93 -5.74 -10.93
C ARG A 50 17.80 -5.20 -12.05
N ASP A 51 17.62 -5.82 -13.21
CA ASP A 51 18.33 -5.51 -14.44
C ASP A 51 18.13 -4.03 -14.82
N ASP A 52 19.18 -3.34 -15.30
CA ASP A 52 19.18 -1.93 -15.71
C ASP A 52 18.13 -1.59 -16.78
N ASN A 53 17.48 -2.60 -17.36
CA ASN A 53 16.44 -2.48 -18.37
C ASN A 53 15.00 -2.43 -17.82
N GLU A 54 14.81 -2.51 -16.53
CA GLU A 54 13.46 -2.48 -15.97
C GLU A 54 12.91 -1.05 -15.83
N ILE A 55 11.66 -0.89 -16.24
CA ILE A 55 10.94 0.40 -16.22
C ILE A 55 10.78 0.93 -14.80
N SER A 56 10.67 0.03 -13.82
CA SER A 56 10.54 0.37 -12.40
C SER A 56 11.45 -0.51 -11.56
N ARG A 57 11.77 -0.03 -10.37
CA ARG A 57 12.46 -0.80 -9.34
C ARG A 57 11.64 -0.81 -8.07
N GLY A 58 11.93 -1.75 -7.21
CA GLY A 58 11.23 -1.93 -5.95
C GLY A 58 12.10 -2.55 -4.88
N GLY A 59 11.50 -2.83 -3.77
CA GLY A 59 12.12 -3.50 -2.66
C GLY A 59 11.15 -3.72 -1.50
N SER A 60 11.66 -4.30 -0.44
CA SER A 60 10.91 -4.59 0.78
C SER A 60 11.46 -3.83 1.98
N MET A 61 10.64 -3.66 3.01
CA MET A 61 11.00 -3.01 4.27
C MET A 61 10.06 -3.45 5.39
N LEU A 62 10.46 -3.19 6.63
CA LEU A 62 9.60 -3.30 7.80
C LEU A 62 9.18 -1.93 8.28
N ILE A 63 7.95 -1.83 8.77
CA ILE A 63 7.38 -0.59 9.32
C ILE A 63 7.05 -0.81 10.80
N PRO A 64 7.96 -0.49 11.73
CA PRO A 64 7.77 -0.71 13.17
C PRO A 64 6.53 0.00 13.72
N ALA A 65 6.24 1.20 13.23
CA ALA A 65 5.11 2.01 13.67
C ALA A 65 3.74 1.32 13.52
N ILE A 66 3.64 0.30 12.65
CA ILE A 66 2.42 -0.47 12.41
C ILE A 66 2.65 -1.96 12.66
N ALA A 67 3.18 -2.27 13.84
CA ALA A 67 3.44 -3.64 14.31
C ALA A 67 4.45 -4.41 13.45
N SER A 68 5.50 -3.74 12.96
CA SER A 68 6.52 -4.31 12.08
C SER A 68 5.94 -4.99 10.85
N ALA A 69 4.91 -4.39 10.27
CA ALA A 69 4.30 -4.91 9.06
C ALA A 69 5.31 -4.92 7.90
N THR A 70 5.26 -5.97 7.10
CA THR A 70 6.02 -6.03 5.85
C THR A 70 5.40 -5.08 4.83
N ALA A 71 6.24 -4.28 4.21
CA ALA A 71 5.85 -3.38 3.15
C ALA A 71 6.75 -3.55 1.93
N PHE A 72 6.23 -3.15 0.78
CA PHE A 72 6.95 -3.07 -0.47
C PHE A 72 6.87 -1.65 -0.99
N TRP A 73 7.96 -1.16 -1.54
CA TRP A 73 8.02 0.13 -2.19
C TRP A 73 8.29 -0.03 -3.69
N THR A 74 7.86 0.92 -4.48
CA THR A 74 8.09 0.97 -5.92
C THR A 74 8.56 2.37 -6.29
N ALA A 75 9.52 2.46 -7.20
CA ALA A 75 10.01 3.71 -7.78
C ALA A 75 10.10 3.60 -9.30
N PHE A 76 9.92 4.72 -9.98
CA PHE A 76 10.05 4.87 -11.42
C PHE A 76 10.96 6.06 -11.72
N LYS A 77 11.96 5.89 -12.58
CA LYS A 77 12.94 6.93 -12.89
C LYS A 77 13.53 7.59 -11.64
N HIS A 78 13.85 6.79 -10.61
CA HIS A 78 14.36 7.21 -9.31
C HIS A 78 13.37 7.94 -8.40
N GLU A 79 12.14 8.20 -8.84
CA GLU A 79 11.09 8.81 -8.04
C GLU A 79 10.23 7.75 -7.33
N LEU A 80 10.01 7.89 -6.03
CA LEU A 80 9.14 7.00 -5.28
C LEU A 80 7.71 7.08 -5.82
N LEU A 81 7.16 5.96 -6.27
CA LEU A 81 5.78 5.85 -6.77
C LEU A 81 4.79 5.52 -5.67
N GLY A 82 5.13 4.51 -4.86
CA GLY A 82 4.19 3.95 -3.92
C GLY A 82 4.83 3.11 -2.84
N VAL A 83 4.04 2.92 -1.78
CA VAL A 83 4.31 2.03 -0.65
C VAL A 83 3.09 1.16 -0.43
N ASN A 84 3.26 -0.15 -0.44
CA ASN A 84 2.23 -1.14 -0.20
C ASN A 84 2.51 -1.90 1.08
N VAL A 85 1.56 -1.94 2.00
CA VAL A 85 1.69 -2.59 3.30
C VAL A 85 0.75 -3.77 3.37
N PHE A 86 1.26 -4.93 3.77
CA PHE A 86 0.46 -6.12 4.02
C PHE A 86 0.18 -6.24 5.51
N ILE A 87 -1.09 -6.29 5.85
CA ILE A 87 -1.58 -6.35 7.22
C ILE A 87 -2.61 -7.47 7.37
N TYR A 88 -2.83 -7.89 8.62
CA TYR A 88 -3.78 -8.95 8.95
C TYR A 88 -3.51 -10.28 8.23
N ASP A 89 -2.25 -10.56 7.93
CA ASP A 89 -1.76 -11.79 7.30
C ASP A 89 -1.27 -12.81 8.35
N SER A 90 -1.83 -12.78 9.54
CA SER A 90 -1.44 -13.71 10.60
C SER A 90 -2.04 -15.11 10.36
N PRO A 91 -1.28 -16.20 10.55
CA PRO A 91 -1.75 -17.56 10.35
C PRO A 91 -2.99 -17.94 11.18
N GLY A 92 -3.26 -17.21 12.27
CA GLY A 92 -4.45 -17.40 13.13
C GLY A 92 -5.68 -16.59 12.73
N MET A 93 -5.53 -15.63 11.80
CA MET A 93 -6.62 -14.79 11.36
C MET A 93 -7.30 -15.41 10.13
N GLY A 94 -8.49 -15.97 10.34
CA GLY A 94 -9.25 -16.58 9.23
C GLY A 94 -9.87 -15.53 8.30
N PRO A 95 -10.36 -15.96 7.11
CA PRO A 95 -10.88 -15.06 6.07
C PRO A 95 -11.99 -14.12 6.57
N ARG A 96 -12.87 -14.59 7.43
CA ARG A 96 -13.95 -13.79 7.99
C ARG A 96 -13.42 -12.65 8.85
N ALA A 97 -12.50 -12.95 9.78
CA ALA A 97 -11.92 -11.94 10.66
C ALA A 97 -11.12 -10.89 9.88
N THR A 98 -10.39 -11.31 8.83
CA THR A 98 -9.68 -10.41 7.92
C THR A 98 -10.64 -9.52 7.13
N LYS A 99 -11.76 -10.07 6.66
CA LYS A 99 -12.81 -9.30 5.97
C LYS A 99 -13.50 -8.30 6.90
N ASP A 100 -13.78 -8.69 8.14
CA ASP A 100 -14.35 -7.80 9.16
C ASP A 100 -13.37 -6.64 9.46
N ALA A 101 -12.07 -6.94 9.56
CA ALA A 101 -11.02 -5.94 9.75
C ALA A 101 -10.92 -4.96 8.56
N TYR A 102 -11.03 -5.46 7.32
CA TYR A 102 -11.15 -4.60 6.14
C TYR A 102 -12.34 -3.64 6.25
N GLY A 103 -13.52 -4.14 6.64
CA GLY A 103 -14.71 -3.31 6.83
C GLY A 103 -14.51 -2.20 7.86
N VAL A 104 -13.85 -2.49 8.98
CA VAL A 104 -13.51 -1.50 10.01
C VAL A 104 -12.56 -0.44 9.46
N LEU A 105 -11.50 -0.84 8.74
CA LEU A 105 -10.56 0.10 8.12
C LEU A 105 -11.25 0.97 7.08
N ARG A 106 -12.12 0.39 6.25
CA ARG A 106 -12.87 1.12 5.23
C ARG A 106 -13.69 2.27 5.85
N VAL A 107 -14.36 2.03 6.97
CA VAL A 107 -15.07 3.08 7.71
C VAL A 107 -14.09 4.16 8.18
N HIS A 108 -12.99 3.79 8.82
CA HIS A 108 -11.99 4.74 9.29
C HIS A 108 -11.38 5.60 8.19
N PHE A 109 -11.06 5.01 7.04
CA PHE A 109 -10.51 5.75 5.90
C PHE A 109 -11.57 6.65 5.25
N THR A 110 -12.82 6.18 5.15
CA THR A 110 -13.93 7.00 4.64
C THR A 110 -14.21 8.20 5.54
N ASP A 111 -14.20 8.02 6.84
CA ASP A 111 -14.36 9.12 7.81
C ASP A 111 -13.23 10.15 7.70
N LYS A 112 -12.02 9.72 7.34
CA LYS A 112 -10.84 10.59 7.27
C LYS A 112 -10.65 11.23 5.90
N PHE A 113 -10.83 10.49 4.81
CA PHE A 113 -10.50 10.90 3.45
C PHE A 113 -11.74 11.19 2.59
N GLY A 114 -12.94 11.03 3.15
CA GLY A 114 -14.20 11.21 2.43
C GLY A 114 -14.64 9.96 1.68
N SER A 115 -15.62 10.12 0.81
CA SER A 115 -16.16 9.00 0.03
C SER A 115 -15.10 8.43 -0.91
N PRO A 116 -15.02 7.10 -1.05
CA PRO A 116 -14.10 6.48 -1.99
C PRO A 116 -14.46 6.85 -3.44
N THR A 117 -13.46 6.91 -4.30
CA THR A 117 -13.61 7.10 -5.75
C THR A 117 -13.90 5.79 -6.47
N VAL A 118 -13.43 4.68 -5.91
CA VAL A 118 -13.74 3.31 -6.33
C VAL A 118 -14.15 2.52 -5.10
N ASP A 119 -15.25 1.82 -5.20
CA ASP A 119 -15.76 0.95 -4.15
C ASP A 119 -16.35 -0.28 -4.85
N ASP A 120 -15.48 -1.27 -5.10
CA ASP A 120 -15.86 -2.48 -5.83
C ASP A 120 -16.63 -3.40 -4.88
N PRO A 121 -17.90 -3.74 -5.22
CA PRO A 121 -18.71 -4.60 -4.39
C PRO A 121 -18.13 -6.01 -4.32
N ASP A 122 -18.42 -6.65 -3.20
CA ASP A 122 -17.98 -8.00 -2.85
C ASP A 122 -18.20 -9.02 -3.99
N THR A 123 -17.12 -9.41 -4.64
CA THR A 123 -17.09 -10.54 -5.59
C THR A 123 -16.79 -11.88 -4.90
N GLY A 124 -16.84 -11.93 -3.56
CA GLY A 124 -16.65 -13.12 -2.73
C GLY A 124 -15.26 -13.28 -2.15
N SER A 125 -14.22 -13.32 -2.97
CA SER A 125 -12.83 -13.56 -2.52
C SER A 125 -11.94 -12.32 -2.50
N SER A 126 -12.39 -11.20 -3.07
CA SER A 126 -11.64 -9.95 -3.13
C SER A 126 -12.55 -8.72 -3.02
N LEU A 127 -12.03 -7.68 -2.37
CA LEU A 127 -12.65 -6.36 -2.27
C LEU A 127 -11.61 -5.32 -2.62
N ALA A 128 -12.04 -4.22 -3.22
CA ALA A 128 -11.18 -3.07 -3.51
C ALA A 128 -11.89 -1.77 -3.15
N THR A 129 -11.17 -0.87 -2.50
CA THR A 129 -11.65 0.49 -2.23
C THR A 129 -10.51 1.47 -2.44
N VAL A 130 -10.78 2.57 -3.16
CA VAL A 130 -9.77 3.60 -3.47
C VAL A 130 -10.29 4.97 -3.06
N TRP A 131 -9.43 5.76 -2.44
CA TRP A 131 -9.67 7.16 -2.10
C TRP A 131 -8.64 8.05 -2.78
N ALA A 132 -9.06 9.24 -3.22
CA ALA A 132 -8.14 10.29 -3.65
C ALA A 132 -7.92 11.25 -2.47
N ALA A 133 -6.67 11.49 -2.10
CA ALA A 133 -6.30 12.31 -0.96
C ALA A 133 -5.05 13.16 -1.28
N GLU A 134 -5.21 14.48 -1.41
CA GLU A 134 -4.10 15.45 -1.48
C GLU A 134 -3.02 15.13 -2.55
N GLY A 135 -3.42 14.63 -3.73
CA GLY A 135 -2.50 14.24 -4.81
C GLY A 135 -1.95 12.82 -4.68
N PHE A 136 -2.50 12.05 -3.75
CA PHE A 136 -2.21 10.63 -3.55
C PHE A 136 -3.46 9.78 -3.80
N LEU A 137 -3.24 8.53 -4.15
CA LEU A 137 -4.24 7.47 -4.13
C LEU A 137 -3.98 6.59 -2.91
N LEU A 138 -5.00 6.42 -2.09
CA LEU A 138 -5.02 5.43 -1.02
C LEU A 138 -5.86 4.25 -1.50
N GLU A 139 -5.24 3.11 -1.61
CA GLU A 139 -5.84 1.89 -2.12
C GLU A 139 -5.91 0.84 -1.02
N MET A 140 -7.03 0.16 -0.91
CA MET A 140 -7.17 -0.92 0.04
C MET A 140 -7.79 -2.13 -0.62
N TYR A 141 -7.11 -3.26 -0.50
CA TYR A 141 -7.53 -4.53 -1.06
C TYR A 141 -7.67 -5.58 0.04
N TYR A 142 -8.76 -6.31 0.04
CA TYR A 142 -8.88 -7.59 0.73
C TYR A 142 -8.71 -8.70 -0.27
N SER A 143 -7.96 -9.72 0.09
CA SER A 143 -7.85 -10.94 -0.70
C SER A 143 -7.92 -12.16 0.21
N SER A 144 -8.64 -13.18 -0.25
CA SER A 144 -8.69 -14.48 0.38
C SER A 144 -8.49 -15.55 -0.66
N HIS A 145 -7.38 -16.27 -0.57
CA HIS A 145 -7.08 -17.37 -1.46
C HIS A 145 -6.60 -18.58 -0.68
N ARG A 146 -7.32 -19.70 -0.81
CA ARG A 146 -7.03 -20.96 -0.12
C ARG A 146 -6.98 -20.78 1.41
N ALA A 147 -5.79 -20.93 2.02
CA ALA A 147 -5.60 -20.84 3.47
C ALA A 147 -5.05 -19.48 3.94
N ARG A 148 -4.87 -18.52 3.05
CA ARG A 148 -4.34 -17.18 3.39
C ARG A 148 -5.37 -16.11 3.07
N SER A 149 -5.49 -15.15 3.98
CA SER A 149 -6.24 -13.92 3.76
C SER A 149 -5.44 -12.75 4.31
N PHE A 150 -5.48 -11.63 3.63
CA PHE A 150 -4.77 -10.42 4.05
C PHE A 150 -5.52 -9.17 3.60
N VAL A 151 -5.16 -8.05 4.20
CA VAL A 151 -5.50 -6.73 3.71
C VAL A 151 -4.21 -6.06 3.24
N GLN A 152 -4.23 -5.52 2.03
CA GLN A 152 -3.18 -4.67 1.51
C GLN A 152 -3.65 -3.22 1.58
N VAL A 153 -2.80 -2.33 2.07
CA VAL A 153 -2.99 -0.88 2.02
C VAL A 153 -1.88 -0.28 1.19
N GLY A 154 -2.24 0.34 0.08
CA GLY A 154 -1.32 1.02 -0.84
C GLY A 154 -1.48 2.53 -0.76
N ILE A 155 -0.38 3.26 -0.78
CA ILE A 155 -0.34 4.70 -0.94
C ILE A 155 0.54 4.98 -2.15
N SER A 156 0.01 5.66 -3.17
CA SER A 156 0.75 6.02 -4.37
C SER A 156 0.59 7.50 -4.72
N HIS A 157 1.62 8.08 -5.34
CA HIS A 157 1.57 9.46 -5.80
C HIS A 157 0.80 9.51 -7.13
N ALA A 158 -0.36 10.15 -7.16
CA ALA A 158 -1.29 10.08 -8.28
C ALA A 158 -0.67 10.47 -9.64
N ASP A 159 0.01 11.62 -9.72
CA ASP A 159 0.60 12.09 -10.99
C ASP A 159 1.73 11.18 -11.47
N ARG A 160 2.58 10.68 -10.56
CA ARG A 160 3.69 9.79 -10.91
C ARG A 160 3.18 8.43 -11.38
N SER A 161 2.12 7.92 -10.74
CA SER A 161 1.47 6.68 -11.14
C SER A 161 0.89 6.78 -12.55
N ALA A 162 0.23 7.89 -12.89
CA ALA A 162 -0.28 8.12 -14.23
C ALA A 162 0.83 8.17 -15.30
N ILE A 163 1.98 8.81 -14.99
CA ILE A 163 3.14 8.84 -15.87
C ILE A 163 3.75 7.45 -16.04
N TYR A 164 3.82 6.67 -14.97
CA TYR A 164 4.32 5.30 -15.01
C TYR A 164 3.41 4.38 -15.84
N GLU A 165 2.11 4.43 -15.65
CA GLU A 165 1.12 3.66 -16.41
C GLU A 165 1.24 3.95 -17.90
N ALA A 166 1.31 5.22 -18.30
CA ALA A 166 1.50 5.61 -19.69
C ALA A 166 2.83 5.08 -20.28
N ALA A 167 3.91 5.05 -19.50
CA ALA A 167 5.18 4.49 -19.93
C ALA A 167 5.12 2.96 -20.10
N VAL A 168 4.41 2.25 -19.23
CA VAL A 168 4.19 0.80 -19.36
C VAL A 168 3.36 0.48 -20.60
N GLU A 169 2.27 1.19 -20.84
CA GLU A 169 1.44 1.02 -22.04
C GLU A 169 2.25 1.19 -23.32
N ALA A 170 3.04 2.29 -23.41
CA ALA A 170 3.89 2.55 -24.55
C ALA A 170 4.95 1.45 -24.79
N SER A 171 5.48 0.86 -23.71
CA SER A 171 6.47 -0.23 -23.81
C SER A 171 5.87 -1.53 -24.35
N VAL A 172 4.62 -1.83 -23.97
CA VAL A 172 3.89 -3.01 -24.45
C VAL A 172 3.58 -2.86 -25.95
N GLU A 173 3.10 -1.70 -26.39
CA GLU A 173 2.82 -1.46 -27.79
C GLU A 173 4.06 -1.60 -28.69
N SER A 174 5.23 -1.14 -28.21
CA SER A 174 6.50 -1.23 -28.95
C SER A 174 7.03 -2.67 -29.06
N SER A 175 6.63 -3.58 -28.21
CA SER A 175 7.08 -4.99 -28.21
C SER A 175 6.34 -5.86 -29.24
N TRP A 176 5.27 -5.35 -29.87
CA TRP A 176 4.46 -6.06 -30.87
C TRP A 176 4.75 -5.61 -32.32
N THR A 177 5.64 -4.69 -32.53
CA THR A 177 6.06 -4.19 -33.84
C THR A 177 7.44 -4.67 -34.23
#